data_af4093d6a8b4a80c375862138091b13d
#
_entry.id   af4093d6a8b4a80c375862138091b13d
#
_cell.length_a   1.000
_cell.length_b   1.000
_cell.length_c   1.000
_cell.angle_alpha   90.00
_cell.angle_beta   90.00
_cell.angle_gamma   90.00
#
_symmetry.space_group_name_H-M   'P 1'
#
loop_
_entity.id
_entity.type
_entity.pdbx_description
1 polymer ?
#
loop_
_entity_poly.entity_id
_entity_poly.type
_entity_poly.pdbx_seq_one_letter_code
_entity_poly.pdbx_strand_id
1 'polypeptide(L)'
;MIEDDAKDIGPSYEEWVSSKWARLAGSSVWLPEQGVYLAITRVIYSPSGILHWPTMSFLRAQVFDEEWKELEGHTLNWNGNDMSFPAILDIPTPWEKGGGFFGPEDPRVILEENAPGAEPVVVFNMRIQAEGWPRAMYIHRPFSRFTTVLTIRNEDRAIAEKNWAPFFLPDSHSTAPVEPSRYLHFVYSMKPLCVLRCSLLSGDCDWAFKQEVPDSATLPEGRHIDGNMRGGTNFVPLPSSTSALRLYASFPRTHIHGVCADNAIYRPELVVLTVAHGPGFSIAYASGPVDFGSAVLDETARSNPCAEGHILIANSIPRWERQHGSDVMTLSLSVADRTVQIVHLYGVMEFLEGLPFLEAYERSAAGVESVFGSPWSAAVYQAIICSIEAAANVQV
;
A
#
# COMPACT_ATOMS: atom_id res chain seq x y z
N MET A 1 21.81 25.91 -8.99
CA MET A 1 22.32 25.38 -7.70
C MET A 1 22.73 23.91 -7.79
N ILE A 2 22.01 23.04 -8.51
CA ILE A 2 22.35 21.61 -8.71
C ILE A 2 23.50 21.42 -9.72
N GLU A 3 23.59 22.26 -10.74
CA GLU A 3 24.65 22.18 -11.75
C GLU A 3 26.04 22.67 -11.28
N ASP A 4 26.08 23.56 -10.28
CA ASP A 4 27.36 24.06 -9.77
C ASP A 4 28.05 23.11 -8.81
N ASP A 5 27.26 22.35 -8.02
CA ASP A 5 27.80 21.31 -7.14
C ASP A 5 28.34 20.08 -7.91
N ALA A 6 27.86 19.82 -9.12
CA ALA A 6 28.30 18.70 -9.94
C ALA A 6 29.67 18.91 -10.61
N LYS A 7 30.17 20.14 -10.70
CA LYS A 7 31.43 20.44 -11.36
C LYS A 7 32.68 20.16 -10.51
N ASP A 8 32.51 20.05 -9.20
CA ASP A 8 33.61 19.82 -8.25
C ASP A 8 33.75 18.39 -7.77
N ILE A 9 32.87 17.45 -8.22
CA ILE A 9 32.84 16.08 -7.75
C ILE A 9 33.44 15.17 -8.80
N GLY A 10 34.57 14.56 -8.48
CA GLY A 10 35.33 13.52 -9.17
C GLY A 10 34.69 12.66 -10.29
N PRO A 11 35.30 11.56 -10.72
CA PRO A 11 35.36 11.11 -12.11
C PRO A 11 34.05 10.66 -12.77
N SER A 12 32.89 10.55 -12.11
CA SER A 12 31.66 10.28 -12.84
C SER A 12 30.43 11.01 -12.27
N TYR A 13 29.71 11.71 -13.14
CA TYR A 13 28.43 12.35 -12.84
C TYR A 13 27.37 11.34 -12.35
N GLU A 14 27.41 10.12 -12.87
CA GLU A 14 26.48 9.05 -12.49
C GLU A 14 26.68 8.61 -11.04
N GLU A 15 27.91 8.47 -10.57
CA GLU A 15 28.20 8.15 -9.17
C GLU A 15 27.75 9.27 -8.23
N TRP A 16 27.94 10.52 -8.63
CA TRP A 16 27.43 11.65 -7.87
C TRP A 16 25.90 11.63 -7.77
N VAL A 17 25.21 11.45 -8.90
CA VAL A 17 23.75 11.35 -8.93
C VAL A 17 23.26 10.21 -8.03
N SER A 18 23.82 9.01 -8.18
CA SER A 18 23.41 7.83 -7.40
C SER A 18 23.70 7.96 -5.91
N SER A 19 24.69 8.77 -5.52
CA SER A 19 24.98 9.05 -4.11
C SER A 19 24.02 10.04 -3.45
N LYS A 20 23.28 10.85 -4.23
CA LYS A 20 22.41 11.93 -3.75
C LYS A 20 20.92 11.66 -4.01
N TRP A 21 20.62 10.90 -5.05
CA TRP A 21 19.27 10.61 -5.49
C TRP A 21 18.91 9.15 -5.28
N ALA A 22 17.67 8.90 -4.86
CA ALA A 22 17.14 7.55 -4.80
C ALA A 22 15.70 7.49 -5.27
N ARG A 23 15.31 6.34 -5.80
CA ARG A 23 13.93 5.98 -6.14
C ARG A 23 13.48 4.84 -5.24
N LEU A 24 12.34 5.00 -4.60
CA LEU A 24 11.80 4.03 -3.64
C LEU A 24 10.27 4.06 -3.61
N ALA A 25 9.67 3.11 -2.90
CA ALA A 25 8.24 3.01 -2.66
C ALA A 25 7.40 3.07 -3.95
N GLY A 26 7.80 2.32 -5.00
CA GLY A 26 7.06 2.26 -6.27
C GLY A 26 5.76 1.49 -6.13
N SER A 27 4.65 2.11 -6.52
CA SER A 27 3.32 1.52 -6.61
C SER A 27 2.82 1.60 -8.04
N SER A 28 2.11 0.59 -8.51
CA SER A 28 1.60 0.54 -9.89
C SER A 28 0.17 0.03 -9.96
N VAL A 29 -0.50 0.32 -11.07
CA VAL A 29 -1.84 -0.14 -11.39
C VAL A 29 -1.94 -0.43 -12.89
N TRP A 30 -2.67 -1.47 -13.25
CA TRP A 30 -3.00 -1.79 -14.63
C TRP A 30 -4.12 -0.87 -15.11
N LEU A 31 -3.98 -0.29 -16.29
CA LEU A 31 -4.97 0.53 -16.97
C LEU A 31 -5.53 -0.26 -18.15
N PRO A 32 -6.64 -1.01 -17.98
CA PRO A 32 -7.11 -1.98 -18.97
C PRO A 32 -7.52 -1.33 -20.30
N GLU A 33 -8.09 -0.13 -20.28
CA GLU A 33 -8.50 0.59 -21.48
C GLU A 33 -7.30 1.06 -22.33
N GLN A 34 -6.14 1.26 -21.71
CA GLN A 34 -4.91 1.72 -22.36
C GLN A 34 -3.91 0.61 -22.60
N GLY A 35 -4.10 -0.57 -21.98
CA GLY A 35 -3.19 -1.71 -22.11
C GLY A 35 -1.79 -1.46 -21.56
N VAL A 36 -1.68 -0.67 -20.47
CA VAL A 36 -0.39 -0.31 -19.86
C VAL A 36 -0.47 -0.32 -18.33
N TYR A 37 0.69 -0.46 -17.69
CA TYR A 37 0.83 -0.17 -16.26
C TYR A 37 1.19 1.30 -16.04
N LEU A 38 0.49 1.98 -15.15
CA LEU A 38 0.88 3.27 -14.59
C LEU A 38 1.63 3.01 -13.28
N ALA A 39 2.89 3.42 -13.21
CA ALA A 39 3.72 3.30 -12.01
C ALA A 39 4.03 4.68 -11.43
N ILE A 40 3.88 4.81 -10.11
CA ILE A 40 4.18 6.02 -9.36
C ILE A 40 5.30 5.68 -8.37
N THR A 41 6.43 6.38 -8.50
CA THR A 41 7.63 6.12 -7.69
C THR A 41 8.01 7.39 -6.94
N ARG A 42 8.35 7.26 -5.67
CA ARG A 42 8.95 8.34 -4.88
C ARG A 42 10.38 8.57 -5.33
N VAL A 43 10.73 9.81 -5.62
CA VAL A 43 12.10 10.25 -5.90
C VAL A 43 12.53 11.21 -4.79
N ILE A 44 13.68 10.96 -4.22
CA ILE A 44 14.24 11.78 -3.12
C ILE A 44 15.62 12.30 -3.49
N TYR A 45 15.93 13.49 -2.98
CA TYR A 45 17.24 14.09 -3.04
C TYR A 45 17.78 14.41 -1.66
N SER A 46 18.99 13.94 -1.37
CA SER A 46 19.71 14.21 -0.13
C SER A 46 21.09 14.81 -0.44
N PRO A 47 21.33 16.09 -0.16
CA PRO A 47 22.63 16.71 -0.42
C PRO A 47 23.78 16.06 0.38
N SER A 48 23.48 15.51 1.56
CA SER A 48 24.45 14.78 2.38
C SER A 48 24.73 13.35 1.89
N GLY A 49 23.90 12.80 0.99
CA GLY A 49 23.91 11.38 0.62
C GLY A 49 23.26 10.45 1.66
N ILE A 50 22.76 11.00 2.77
CA ILE A 50 22.03 10.21 3.79
C ILE A 50 20.56 10.14 3.37
N LEU A 51 20.15 9.02 2.81
CA LEU A 51 18.81 8.85 2.22
C LEU A 51 17.67 8.94 3.23
N HIS A 52 17.93 8.73 4.51
CA HIS A 52 16.93 8.91 5.59
C HIS A 52 16.61 10.38 5.91
N TRP A 53 17.44 11.32 5.40
CA TRP A 53 17.28 12.76 5.61
C TRP A 53 17.22 13.51 4.27
N PRO A 54 16.23 13.22 3.40
CA PRO A 54 16.09 13.92 2.14
C PRO A 54 15.63 15.36 2.39
N THR A 55 16.10 16.26 1.56
CA THR A 55 15.62 17.65 1.52
C THR A 55 14.54 17.87 0.48
N MET A 56 14.42 16.96 -0.49
CA MET A 56 13.36 16.98 -1.51
C MET A 56 12.75 15.60 -1.67
N SER A 57 11.45 15.59 -1.89
CA SER A 57 10.69 14.40 -2.24
C SER A 57 9.59 14.76 -3.23
N PHE A 58 9.45 14.00 -4.31
CA PHE A 58 8.40 14.16 -5.30
C PHE A 58 8.00 12.80 -5.89
N LEU A 59 6.87 12.76 -6.57
CA LEU A 59 6.39 11.55 -7.23
C LEU A 59 6.64 11.64 -8.73
N ARG A 60 7.27 10.61 -9.28
CA ARG A 60 7.47 10.40 -10.71
C ARG A 60 6.48 9.35 -11.20
N ALA A 61 5.76 9.70 -12.26
CA ALA A 61 4.86 8.81 -12.98
C ALA A 61 5.56 8.28 -14.24
N GLN A 62 5.41 6.97 -14.50
CA GLN A 62 5.94 6.26 -15.65
C GLN A 62 4.88 5.30 -16.16
N VAL A 63 4.92 4.97 -17.45
CA VAL A 63 4.09 3.92 -18.03
C VAL A 63 4.95 2.79 -18.59
N PHE A 64 4.44 1.56 -18.46
CA PHE A 64 5.10 0.34 -18.91
C PHE A 64 4.12 -0.51 -19.69
N ASP A 65 4.63 -1.27 -20.67
CA ASP A 65 3.86 -2.31 -21.34
C ASP A 65 3.61 -3.56 -20.45
N GLU A 66 2.99 -4.58 -21.00
CA GLU A 66 2.70 -5.82 -20.26
C GLU A 66 3.97 -6.57 -19.80
N GLU A 67 5.08 -6.40 -20.50
CA GLU A 67 6.38 -6.98 -20.19
C GLU A 67 7.24 -6.10 -19.26
N TRP A 68 6.66 -5.03 -18.69
CA TRP A 68 7.33 -4.07 -17.81
C TRP A 68 8.46 -3.28 -18.47
N LYS A 69 8.40 -3.07 -19.78
CA LYS A 69 9.29 -2.17 -20.50
C LYS A 69 8.72 -0.74 -20.45
N GLU A 70 9.54 0.22 -20.03
CA GLU A 70 9.13 1.63 -19.98
C GLU A 70 8.82 2.19 -21.37
N LEU A 71 7.68 2.85 -21.50
CA LEU A 71 7.23 3.52 -22.71
C LEU A 71 7.54 5.02 -22.62
N GLU A 72 8.81 5.37 -22.87
CA GLU A 72 9.25 6.77 -22.84
C GLU A 72 8.59 7.59 -23.96
N GLY A 73 8.17 8.82 -23.62
CA GLY A 73 7.48 9.72 -24.56
C GLY A 73 6.02 9.33 -24.84
N HIS A 74 5.52 8.25 -24.22
CA HIS A 74 4.12 7.85 -24.37
C HIS A 74 3.18 8.88 -23.75
N THR A 75 2.05 9.14 -24.40
CA THR A 75 1.02 10.05 -23.91
C THR A 75 -0.28 9.31 -23.71
N LEU A 76 -0.86 9.42 -22.52
CA LEU A 76 -2.21 8.94 -22.22
C LEU A 76 -3.19 10.10 -22.21
N ASN A 77 -4.36 9.87 -22.79
CA ASN A 77 -5.50 10.78 -22.68
C ASN A 77 -6.52 10.22 -21.70
N TRP A 78 -6.95 11.03 -20.75
CA TRP A 78 -7.98 10.66 -19.78
C TRP A 78 -9.05 11.73 -19.72
N ASN A 79 -10.22 11.43 -20.25
CA ASN A 79 -11.35 12.38 -20.30
C ASN A 79 -10.97 13.76 -20.90
N GLY A 80 -10.14 13.76 -21.95
CA GLY A 80 -9.68 14.96 -22.62
C GLY A 80 -8.48 15.66 -21.98
N ASN A 81 -7.90 15.08 -20.93
CA ASN A 81 -6.65 15.56 -20.31
C ASN A 81 -5.47 14.70 -20.76
N ASP A 82 -4.50 15.29 -21.40
CA ASP A 82 -3.30 14.60 -21.85
C ASP A 82 -2.20 14.66 -20.80
N MET A 83 -1.48 13.54 -20.64
CA MET A 83 -0.27 13.45 -19.83
C MET A 83 0.79 12.63 -20.56
N SER A 84 1.96 13.22 -20.78
CA SER A 84 3.11 12.53 -21.39
C SER A 84 4.05 12.00 -20.31
N PHE A 85 4.60 10.82 -20.54
CA PHE A 85 5.44 10.09 -19.57
C PHE A 85 6.88 9.92 -20.09
N PRO A 86 7.88 9.90 -19.15
CA PRO A 86 7.73 10.05 -17.71
C PRO A 86 7.39 11.48 -17.29
N ALA A 87 6.68 11.66 -16.18
CA ALA A 87 6.27 12.96 -15.66
C ALA A 87 6.50 13.08 -14.14
N ILE A 88 6.73 14.28 -13.67
CA ILE A 88 6.62 14.60 -12.25
C ILE A 88 5.18 15.02 -11.98
N LEU A 89 4.56 14.43 -10.96
CA LEU A 89 3.20 14.79 -10.57
C LEU A 89 3.17 16.21 -9.99
N ASP A 90 2.23 17.02 -10.48
CA ASP A 90 2.04 18.41 -10.03
C ASP A 90 1.29 18.44 -8.69
N ILE A 91 2.02 18.11 -7.63
CA ILE A 91 1.50 18.07 -6.25
C ILE A 91 1.97 19.32 -5.51
N PRO A 92 1.04 20.20 -5.08
CA PRO A 92 1.37 21.34 -4.25
C PRO A 92 2.09 20.92 -2.97
N THR A 93 3.38 21.25 -2.86
CA THR A 93 4.22 20.84 -1.73
C THR A 93 4.60 22.05 -0.91
N PRO A 94 4.30 22.09 0.40
CA PRO A 94 4.78 23.13 1.27
C PRO A 94 6.31 23.07 1.38
N TRP A 95 6.97 24.24 1.38
CA TRP A 95 8.41 24.33 1.40
C TRP A 95 8.90 25.41 2.37
N GLU A 96 9.93 25.08 3.13
CA GLU A 96 10.73 26.05 3.89
C GLU A 96 12.20 25.96 3.51
N LYS A 97 12.94 27.07 3.69
CA LYS A 97 14.38 27.12 3.43
C LYS A 97 15.09 26.10 4.32
N GLY A 98 15.85 25.20 3.69
CA GLY A 98 16.52 24.10 4.38
C GLY A 98 15.63 22.91 4.68
N GLY A 99 14.39 22.89 4.16
CA GLY A 99 13.34 21.91 4.35
C GLY A 99 13.79 20.48 4.58
N GLY A 100 12.90 19.65 5.06
CA GLY A 100 13.16 18.23 5.24
C GLY A 100 11.85 17.47 5.21
N PHE A 101 11.74 16.42 4.42
CA PHE A 101 10.59 15.54 4.32
C PHE A 101 9.25 16.23 4.01
N PHE A 102 9.24 17.37 3.30
CA PHE A 102 8.00 18.10 3.04
C PHE A 102 7.22 17.56 1.85
N GLY A 103 7.88 16.95 0.90
CA GLY A 103 7.27 16.38 -0.29
C GLY A 103 6.49 15.08 -0.02
N PRO A 104 5.76 14.57 -1.04
CA PRO A 104 4.97 13.35 -0.93
C PRO A 104 5.81 12.11 -0.66
N GLU A 105 5.28 11.21 0.19
CA GLU A 105 5.92 9.98 0.64
C GLU A 105 4.99 8.78 0.44
N ASP A 106 5.56 7.60 0.19
CA ASP A 106 4.90 6.30 0.19
C ASP A 106 3.63 6.21 -0.69
N PRO A 107 3.74 6.49 -2.00
CA PRO A 107 2.58 6.50 -2.88
C PRO A 107 1.93 5.12 -2.99
N ARG A 108 0.60 5.13 -3.16
CA ARG A 108 -0.21 4.00 -3.58
C ARG A 108 -1.12 4.47 -4.70
N VAL A 109 -1.04 3.82 -5.86
CA VAL A 109 -1.94 4.11 -6.97
C VAL A 109 -3.00 3.03 -7.07
N ILE A 110 -4.25 3.44 -7.27
CA ILE A 110 -5.41 2.57 -7.37
C ILE A 110 -6.35 3.07 -8.47
N LEU A 111 -6.96 2.15 -9.19
CA LEU A 111 -8.03 2.40 -10.16
C LEU A 111 -9.30 1.66 -9.71
N GLU A 112 -10.45 2.28 -9.88
CA GLU A 112 -11.73 1.62 -9.64
C GLU A 112 -12.04 0.65 -10.77
N GLU A 113 -12.27 -0.61 -10.43
CA GLU A 113 -12.62 -1.65 -11.41
C GLU A 113 -14.07 -1.47 -11.90
N ASN A 114 -14.31 -1.80 -13.17
CA ASN A 114 -15.62 -1.76 -13.81
C ASN A 114 -16.31 -0.37 -13.78
N ALA A 115 -15.54 0.70 -13.64
CA ALA A 115 -16.02 2.08 -13.64
C ALA A 115 -15.38 2.85 -14.82
N PRO A 116 -15.94 2.75 -16.04
CA PRO A 116 -15.42 3.43 -17.22
C PRO A 116 -15.25 4.93 -16.99
N GLY A 117 -14.08 5.45 -17.36
CA GLY A 117 -13.74 6.85 -17.16
C GLY A 117 -13.32 7.22 -15.74
N ALA A 118 -13.31 6.26 -14.78
CA ALA A 118 -12.73 6.49 -13.47
C ALA A 118 -11.24 6.80 -13.60
N GLU A 119 -10.80 7.91 -13.04
CA GLU A 119 -9.40 8.32 -13.07
C GLU A 119 -8.59 7.57 -12.00
N PRO A 120 -7.35 7.14 -12.28
CA PRO A 120 -6.47 6.61 -11.25
C PRO A 120 -6.30 7.59 -10.09
N VAL A 121 -6.28 7.07 -8.87
CA VAL A 121 -6.09 7.87 -7.66
C VAL A 121 -4.76 7.50 -7.03
N VAL A 122 -3.90 8.48 -6.79
CA VAL A 122 -2.64 8.34 -6.06
C VAL A 122 -2.86 8.77 -4.62
N VAL A 123 -2.70 7.84 -3.71
CA VAL A 123 -2.75 8.07 -2.25
C VAL A 123 -1.33 8.17 -1.73
N PHE A 124 -1.02 9.15 -0.90
CA PHE A 124 0.30 9.35 -0.33
C PHE A 124 0.19 10.10 1.01
N ASN A 125 1.27 10.12 1.78
CA ASN A 125 1.36 11.00 2.94
C ASN A 125 2.35 12.15 2.65
N MET A 126 2.09 13.30 3.28
CA MET A 126 2.95 14.48 3.17
C MET A 126 2.76 15.36 4.40
N ARG A 127 3.77 16.11 4.77
CA ARG A 127 3.66 17.10 5.84
C ARG A 127 2.75 18.25 5.42
N ILE A 128 1.96 18.76 6.36
CA ILE A 128 1.18 19.98 6.18
C ILE A 128 1.85 21.15 6.90
N GLN A 129 1.65 22.36 6.38
CA GLN A 129 2.14 23.59 7.01
C GLN A 129 1.24 23.97 8.19
N ALA A 130 1.54 23.39 9.34
CA ALA A 130 0.89 23.63 10.62
C ALA A 130 1.91 23.48 11.74
N GLU A 131 1.55 23.86 12.95
CA GLU A 131 2.41 23.68 14.13
C GLU A 131 2.85 22.21 14.26
N GLY A 132 4.16 21.99 14.41
CA GLY A 132 4.75 20.65 14.49
C GLY A 132 4.86 19.89 13.19
N TRP A 133 4.46 20.46 12.05
CA TRP A 133 4.54 19.84 10.72
C TRP A 133 4.03 18.39 10.68
N PRO A 134 2.77 18.14 11.10
CA PRO A 134 2.23 16.80 11.13
C PRO A 134 2.13 16.20 9.71
N ARG A 135 2.24 14.89 9.59
CA ARG A 135 1.93 14.18 8.35
C ARG A 135 0.42 14.00 8.21
N ALA A 136 -0.08 14.21 7.02
CA ALA A 136 -1.45 13.93 6.62
C ALA A 136 -1.48 13.00 5.42
N MET A 137 -2.58 12.28 5.26
CA MET A 137 -2.87 11.55 4.04
C MET A 137 -3.46 12.49 2.99
N TYR A 138 -3.11 12.25 1.74
CA TYR A 138 -3.57 12.98 0.57
C TYR A 138 -4.03 12.02 -0.50
N ILE A 139 -4.88 12.52 -1.38
CA ILE A 139 -5.15 11.94 -2.69
C ILE A 139 -4.77 12.93 -3.77
N HIS A 140 -4.29 12.40 -4.90
CA HIS A 140 -4.02 13.16 -6.12
C HIS A 140 -4.57 12.40 -7.32
N ARG A 141 -5.23 13.11 -8.22
CA ARG A 141 -5.70 12.61 -9.51
C ARG A 141 -4.78 13.14 -10.59
N PRO A 142 -3.94 12.30 -11.20
CA PRO A 142 -2.83 12.78 -12.03
C PRO A 142 -3.27 13.50 -13.30
N PHE A 143 -4.35 13.06 -13.95
CA PHE A 143 -4.81 13.65 -15.20
C PHE A 143 -5.60 14.95 -14.98
N SER A 144 -6.49 14.99 -14.00
CA SER A 144 -7.22 16.21 -13.62
C SER A 144 -6.37 17.16 -12.77
N ARG A 145 -5.17 16.76 -12.33
CA ARG A 145 -4.23 17.53 -11.48
C ARG A 145 -4.87 18.02 -10.18
N PHE A 146 -5.78 17.22 -9.66
CA PHE A 146 -6.51 17.58 -8.45
C PHE A 146 -5.90 16.91 -7.22
N THR A 147 -5.52 17.72 -6.23
CA THR A 147 -4.95 17.24 -4.95
C THR A 147 -5.82 17.69 -3.79
N THR A 148 -6.13 16.79 -2.87
CA THR A 148 -6.81 17.14 -1.62
C THR A 148 -6.23 16.39 -0.42
N VAL A 149 -6.26 17.04 0.74
CA VAL A 149 -5.87 16.45 2.02
C VAL A 149 -7.06 15.69 2.62
N LEU A 150 -6.79 14.52 3.18
CA LEU A 150 -7.78 13.74 3.89
C LEU A 150 -7.88 14.19 5.35
N THR A 151 -9.10 14.35 5.85
CA THR A 151 -9.37 14.82 7.21
C THR A 151 -10.52 14.03 7.82
N ILE A 152 -10.28 13.39 8.95
CA ILE A 152 -11.33 12.68 9.70
C ILE A 152 -12.20 13.71 10.40
N ARG A 153 -13.51 13.68 10.13
CA ARG A 153 -14.44 14.65 10.71
C ARG A 153 -14.53 14.49 12.22
N ASN A 154 -14.56 15.63 12.90
CA ASN A 154 -14.70 15.74 14.36
C ASN A 154 -13.59 15.03 15.16
N GLU A 155 -12.44 14.80 14.54
CA GLU A 155 -11.27 14.27 15.25
C GLU A 155 -10.05 15.15 14.98
N ASP A 156 -9.22 15.30 16.02
CA ASP A 156 -7.94 15.97 15.90
C ASP A 156 -6.98 15.09 15.07
N ARG A 157 -6.22 15.72 14.19
CA ARG A 157 -5.24 15.01 13.36
C ARG A 157 -4.12 14.44 14.22
N ALA A 158 -3.81 13.18 14.05
CA ALA A 158 -2.61 12.58 14.64
C ALA A 158 -1.33 13.22 14.06
N ILE A 159 -0.25 13.21 14.85
CA ILE A 159 1.06 13.77 14.41
C ILE A 159 1.56 13.10 13.14
N ALA A 160 1.23 11.83 12.92
CA ALA A 160 1.68 11.05 11.78
C ALA A 160 0.55 10.20 11.20
N GLU A 161 -0.32 10.82 10.41
CA GLU A 161 -1.27 10.08 9.58
C GLU A 161 -0.55 9.49 8.37
N LYS A 162 -0.44 8.18 8.33
CA LYS A 162 0.22 7.42 7.27
C LYS A 162 -0.20 5.96 7.25
N ASN A 163 0.11 5.27 6.14
CA ASN A 163 -0.10 3.83 5.99
C ASN A 163 -1.58 3.40 5.95
N TRP A 164 -2.48 4.25 5.46
CA TRP A 164 -3.85 3.86 5.19
C TRP A 164 -3.89 3.04 3.90
N ALA A 165 -4.47 1.85 3.94
CA ALA A 165 -4.55 0.96 2.78
C ALA A 165 -5.86 1.22 2.01
N PRO A 166 -5.79 1.71 0.75
CA PRO A 166 -6.96 2.14 0.00
C PRO A 166 -7.67 0.97 -0.68
N PHE A 167 -9.01 1.12 -0.86
CA PHE A 167 -9.82 0.25 -1.72
C PHE A 167 -11.10 0.96 -2.17
N PHE A 168 -11.59 0.57 -3.34
CA PHE A 168 -12.93 0.95 -3.78
C PHE A 168 -13.95 -0.07 -3.31
N LEU A 169 -15.07 0.43 -2.81
CA LEU A 169 -16.23 -0.37 -2.45
C LEU A 169 -17.41 0.13 -3.29
N PRO A 170 -17.71 -0.54 -4.42
CA PRO A 170 -18.83 -0.13 -5.27
C PRO A 170 -20.16 -0.21 -4.52
N ASP A 171 -21.02 0.75 -4.73
CA ASP A 171 -22.34 0.83 -4.07
C ASP A 171 -23.30 -0.29 -4.51
N SER A 172 -23.04 -0.93 -5.66
CA SER A 172 -23.87 -2.02 -6.20
C SER A 172 -23.09 -3.34 -6.32
N HIS A 173 -23.81 -4.47 -6.22
CA HIS A 173 -23.28 -5.81 -6.47
C HIS A 173 -23.34 -6.18 -7.97
N SER A 174 -23.60 -5.22 -8.84
CA SER A 174 -23.65 -5.42 -10.28
C SER A 174 -22.25 -5.66 -10.84
N THR A 175 -22.14 -6.61 -11.76
CA THR A 175 -20.96 -6.78 -12.61
C THR A 175 -21.00 -5.87 -13.85
N ALA A 176 -22.10 -5.15 -14.04
CA ALA A 176 -22.22 -4.15 -15.11
C ALA A 176 -21.35 -2.92 -14.77
N PRO A 177 -20.89 -2.17 -15.79
CA PRO A 177 -20.20 -0.91 -15.59
C PRO A 177 -21.00 0.04 -14.69
N VAL A 178 -20.32 0.66 -13.73
CA VAL A 178 -20.92 1.59 -12.76
C VAL A 178 -20.34 2.97 -12.94
N GLU A 179 -21.10 3.99 -12.52
CA GLU A 179 -20.56 5.35 -12.44
C GLU A 179 -19.38 5.39 -11.47
N PRO A 180 -18.31 6.15 -11.78
CA PRO A 180 -17.16 6.30 -10.89
C PRO A 180 -17.56 6.72 -9.48
N SER A 181 -17.03 6.03 -8.49
CA SER A 181 -17.32 6.28 -7.08
C SER A 181 -16.89 7.69 -6.66
N ARG A 182 -17.70 8.31 -5.81
CA ARG A 182 -17.36 9.58 -5.15
C ARG A 182 -16.51 9.39 -3.89
N TYR A 183 -16.31 8.16 -3.45
CA TYR A 183 -15.68 7.81 -2.20
C TYR A 183 -14.59 6.76 -2.39
N LEU A 184 -13.52 6.90 -1.64
CA LEU A 184 -12.48 5.90 -1.46
C LEU A 184 -12.50 5.43 -0.01
N HIS A 185 -12.40 4.13 0.21
CA HIS A 185 -12.30 3.54 1.52
C HIS A 185 -10.85 3.28 1.88
N PHE A 186 -10.57 3.26 3.19
CA PHE A 186 -9.25 2.97 3.72
C PHE A 186 -9.34 2.04 4.92
N VAL A 187 -8.57 0.98 4.93
CA VAL A 187 -8.25 0.31 6.18
C VAL A 187 -7.24 1.18 6.91
N TYR A 188 -7.72 1.87 7.94
CA TYR A 188 -6.94 2.78 8.79
C TYR A 188 -6.08 2.01 9.78
N SER A 189 -6.65 0.99 10.40
CA SER A 189 -6.03 0.09 11.36
C SER A 189 -6.57 -1.33 11.18
N MET A 190 -5.74 -2.34 11.38
CA MET A 190 -6.15 -3.75 11.35
C MET A 190 -6.36 -4.33 12.75
N LYS A 191 -5.87 -3.63 13.78
CA LYS A 191 -5.99 -4.06 15.16
C LYS A 191 -6.08 -2.82 16.10
N PRO A 192 -7.28 -2.46 16.56
CA PRO A 192 -8.59 -2.94 16.08
C PRO A 192 -8.82 -2.61 14.61
N LEU A 193 -9.71 -3.36 13.93
CA LEU A 193 -10.07 -3.05 12.56
C LEU A 193 -10.88 -1.75 12.52
N CYS A 194 -10.35 -0.77 11.80
CA CYS A 194 -11.03 0.50 11.59
C CYS A 194 -11.01 0.83 10.10
N VAL A 195 -12.15 1.22 9.56
CA VAL A 195 -12.31 1.57 8.14
C VAL A 195 -12.87 2.97 8.01
N LEU A 196 -12.22 3.78 7.18
CA LEU A 196 -12.67 5.12 6.79
C LEU A 196 -13.34 5.08 5.42
N ARG A 197 -14.27 6.01 5.20
CA ARG A 197 -14.85 6.36 3.90
C ARG A 197 -14.60 7.83 3.66
N CYS A 198 -13.81 8.15 2.64
CA CYS A 198 -13.34 9.51 2.36
C CYS A 198 -13.89 10.02 1.02
N SER A 199 -14.36 11.24 0.99
CA SER A 199 -14.80 11.90 -0.24
C SER A 199 -13.61 12.18 -1.15
N LEU A 200 -13.68 11.72 -2.39
CA LEU A 200 -12.66 12.01 -3.42
C LEU A 200 -12.64 13.48 -3.85
N LEU A 201 -13.68 14.25 -3.53
CA LEU A 201 -13.80 15.67 -3.88
C LEU A 201 -13.35 16.58 -2.74
N SER A 202 -13.89 16.38 -1.52
CA SER A 202 -13.61 17.29 -0.39
C SER A 202 -12.46 16.80 0.51
N GLY A 203 -12.12 15.51 0.46
CA GLY A 203 -11.16 14.90 1.39
C GLY A 203 -11.73 14.61 2.78
N ASP A 204 -13.00 14.92 3.03
CA ASP A 204 -13.65 14.60 4.30
C ASP A 204 -13.83 13.10 4.46
N CYS A 205 -13.41 12.57 5.61
CA CYS A 205 -13.50 11.16 5.95
C CYS A 205 -14.45 10.95 7.14
N ASP A 206 -15.29 9.94 7.03
CA ASP A 206 -16.13 9.44 8.11
C ASP A 206 -15.73 7.99 8.44
N TRP A 207 -15.92 7.58 9.68
CA TRP A 207 -15.75 6.17 10.05
C TRP A 207 -16.87 5.35 9.43
N ALA A 208 -16.50 4.47 8.49
CA ALA A 208 -17.40 3.46 7.97
C ALA A 208 -17.54 2.29 8.95
N PHE A 209 -16.48 2.00 9.72
CA PHE A 209 -16.46 0.92 10.69
C PHE A 209 -15.40 1.15 11.76
N LYS A 210 -15.71 0.87 13.02
CA LYS A 210 -14.77 0.76 14.14
C LYS A 210 -15.08 -0.53 14.90
N GLN A 211 -14.11 -1.44 14.96
CA GLN A 211 -14.23 -2.67 15.72
C GLN A 211 -14.20 -2.36 17.22
N GLU A 212 -15.19 -2.90 17.95
CA GLU A 212 -15.18 -2.86 19.42
C GLU A 212 -14.08 -3.81 19.94
N VAL A 213 -13.26 -3.30 20.84
CA VAL A 213 -12.21 -4.09 21.50
C VAL A 213 -12.71 -4.52 22.86
N PRO A 214 -12.82 -5.83 23.15
CA PRO A 214 -13.13 -6.28 24.49
C PRO A 214 -12.05 -5.84 25.50
N ASP A 215 -12.44 -5.44 26.70
CA ASP A 215 -11.52 -5.02 27.79
C ASP A 215 -10.49 -6.12 28.15
N SER A 216 -10.80 -7.38 27.84
CA SER A 216 -9.94 -8.55 28.08
C SER A 216 -8.91 -8.83 26.99
N ALA A 217 -8.92 -8.06 25.88
CA ALA A 217 -8.05 -8.30 24.73
C ALA A 217 -6.66 -7.63 24.90
N THR A 218 -5.98 -7.96 25.98
CA THR A 218 -4.57 -7.56 26.19
C THR A 218 -3.61 -8.55 25.57
N LEU A 219 -2.51 -8.04 24.97
CA LEU A 219 -1.35 -8.87 24.61
C LEU A 219 -0.83 -9.60 25.86
N PRO A 220 -0.30 -10.82 25.75
CA PRO A 220 0.39 -11.45 26.85
C PRO A 220 1.48 -10.49 27.38
N GLU A 221 1.35 -10.11 28.65
CA GLU A 221 2.34 -9.27 29.31
C GLU A 221 3.70 -9.97 29.31
N GLY A 222 4.77 -9.24 29.02
CA GLY A 222 6.14 -9.71 29.23
C GLY A 222 7.00 -9.91 28.00
N ARG A 223 6.54 -9.66 26.78
CA ARG A 223 7.42 -9.66 25.60
C ARG A 223 7.88 -8.23 25.27
N HIS A 224 9.19 -8.02 25.29
CA HIS A 224 9.83 -6.76 24.89
C HIS A 224 9.77 -6.50 23.37
N ILE A 225 9.29 -7.47 22.59
CA ILE A 225 9.15 -7.38 21.13
C ILE A 225 7.72 -6.94 20.83
N ASP A 226 7.58 -5.81 20.15
CA ASP A 226 6.28 -5.26 19.73
C ASP A 226 6.13 -5.34 18.21
N GLY A 227 4.92 -5.61 17.76
CA GLY A 227 4.58 -5.71 16.35
C GLY A 227 3.22 -5.08 16.06
N ASN A 228 3.15 -4.35 14.93
CA ASN A 228 1.91 -3.72 14.47
C ASN A 228 1.75 -3.89 12.96
N MET A 229 0.65 -4.50 12.54
CA MET A 229 0.31 -4.69 11.14
C MET A 229 -0.34 -3.42 10.57
N ARG A 230 0.21 -2.88 9.49
CA ARG A 230 -0.24 -1.60 8.90
C ARG A 230 -0.01 -1.54 7.39
N GLY A 231 -0.75 -0.68 6.73
CA GLY A 231 -0.54 -0.25 5.35
C GLY A 231 -0.37 -1.42 4.39
N GLY A 232 0.67 -1.37 3.58
CA GLY A 232 0.93 -2.37 2.54
C GLY A 232 0.35 -1.95 1.19
N THR A 233 -0.19 -2.91 0.46
CA THR A 233 -0.81 -2.69 -0.84
C THR A 233 -2.19 -2.05 -0.71
N ASN A 234 -2.77 -1.65 -1.84
CA ASN A 234 -4.22 -1.51 -1.97
C ASN A 234 -4.91 -2.86 -1.72
N PHE A 235 -6.19 -2.82 -1.29
CA PHE A 235 -7.03 -4.00 -1.30
C PHE A 235 -7.68 -4.16 -2.67
N VAL A 236 -7.58 -5.35 -3.26
CA VAL A 236 -8.18 -5.71 -4.55
C VAL A 236 -9.25 -6.77 -4.35
N PRO A 237 -10.37 -6.71 -5.11
CA PRO A 237 -11.40 -7.74 -5.00
C PRO A 237 -10.85 -9.10 -5.47
N LEU A 238 -11.30 -10.18 -4.82
CA LEU A 238 -11.01 -11.52 -5.27
C LEU A 238 -11.77 -11.82 -6.57
N PRO A 239 -11.13 -12.40 -7.59
CA PRO A 239 -11.75 -12.68 -8.89
C PRO A 239 -12.96 -13.63 -8.86
N SER A 240 -13.16 -14.35 -7.77
CA SER A 240 -14.26 -15.32 -7.58
C SER A 240 -15.32 -14.87 -6.59
N SER A 241 -15.29 -13.61 -6.11
CA SER A 241 -16.27 -13.16 -5.11
C SER A 241 -17.70 -13.27 -5.64
N THR A 242 -18.53 -14.05 -4.94
CA THR A 242 -19.95 -14.20 -5.25
C THR A 242 -20.73 -12.98 -4.76
N SER A 243 -21.90 -12.74 -5.34
CA SER A 243 -22.71 -11.53 -5.13
C SER A 243 -23.12 -11.22 -3.68
N ALA A 244 -23.01 -12.16 -2.76
CA ALA A 244 -23.48 -11.99 -1.39
C ALA A 244 -22.41 -11.45 -0.42
N LEU A 245 -21.13 -11.69 -0.71
CA LEU A 245 -19.98 -11.25 0.10
C LEU A 245 -18.87 -10.75 -0.81
N ARG A 246 -18.31 -9.62 -0.48
CA ARG A 246 -17.14 -9.08 -1.17
C ARG A 246 -15.91 -9.42 -0.35
N LEU A 247 -14.97 -10.08 -1.00
CA LEU A 247 -13.68 -10.42 -0.45
C LEU A 247 -12.60 -9.58 -1.14
N TYR A 248 -11.69 -9.05 -0.35
CA TYR A 248 -10.58 -8.24 -0.84
C TYR A 248 -9.27 -8.79 -0.29
N ALA A 249 -8.25 -8.91 -1.12
CA ALA A 249 -6.91 -9.28 -0.71
C ALA A 249 -5.97 -8.07 -0.68
N SER A 250 -5.05 -8.08 0.27
CA SER A 250 -3.98 -7.09 0.40
C SER A 250 -2.76 -7.72 1.06
N PHE A 251 -1.60 -7.08 0.88
CA PHE A 251 -0.37 -7.41 1.61
C PHE A 251 0.00 -6.25 2.53
N PRO A 252 -0.62 -6.14 3.73
CA PRO A 252 -0.08 -5.29 4.79
C PRO A 252 1.28 -5.78 5.23
N ARG A 253 1.91 -5.04 6.14
CA ARG A 253 3.17 -5.47 6.73
C ARG A 253 3.15 -5.35 8.24
N THR A 254 3.70 -6.31 8.92
CA THR A 254 4.02 -6.20 10.33
C THR A 254 5.33 -5.44 10.50
N HIS A 255 5.27 -4.41 11.34
CA HIS A 255 6.40 -3.60 11.76
C HIS A 255 6.86 -4.12 13.12
N ILE A 256 8.00 -4.80 13.17
CA ILE A 256 8.51 -5.51 14.33
C ILE A 256 9.67 -4.73 14.94
N HIS A 257 9.53 -4.38 16.21
CA HIS A 257 10.55 -3.70 17.01
C HIS A 257 11.21 -4.67 18.00
N GLY A 258 12.39 -4.32 18.49
CA GLY A 258 13.08 -5.02 19.59
C GLY A 258 13.82 -6.30 19.18
N VAL A 259 13.78 -6.69 17.91
CA VAL A 259 14.59 -7.80 17.38
C VAL A 259 15.97 -7.32 16.95
N CYS A 260 16.04 -6.20 16.24
CA CYS A 260 17.30 -5.57 15.82
C CYS A 260 17.57 -4.35 16.70
N ALA A 261 18.84 -4.11 17.06
CA ALA A 261 19.22 -3.04 17.99
C ALA A 261 18.70 -1.65 17.56
N ASP A 262 18.89 -1.29 16.27
CA ASP A 262 18.60 0.05 15.77
C ASP A 262 17.57 0.06 14.63
N ASN A 263 17.17 -1.10 14.13
CA ASN A 263 16.31 -1.22 12.96
C ASN A 263 15.05 -2.01 13.27
N ALA A 264 13.92 -1.53 12.75
CA ALA A 264 12.71 -2.33 12.72
C ALA A 264 12.73 -3.28 11.51
N ILE A 265 12.10 -4.44 11.67
CA ILE A 265 11.89 -5.39 10.59
C ILE A 265 10.49 -5.20 10.02
N TYR A 266 10.37 -5.21 8.69
CA TYR A 266 9.10 -5.16 7.98
C TYR A 266 8.91 -6.44 7.18
N ARG A 267 7.80 -7.13 7.40
CA ARG A 267 7.45 -8.35 6.64
C ARG A 267 6.00 -8.25 6.18
N PRO A 268 5.75 -8.49 4.88
CA PRO A 268 4.40 -8.51 4.35
C PRO A 268 3.70 -9.83 4.70
N GLU A 269 2.41 -9.74 5.00
CA GLU A 269 1.47 -10.84 5.19
C GLU A 269 0.33 -10.73 4.19
N LEU A 270 -0.25 -11.87 3.76
CA LEU A 270 -1.47 -11.89 2.97
C LEU A 270 -2.69 -11.78 3.90
N VAL A 271 -3.53 -10.78 3.68
CA VAL A 271 -4.77 -10.56 4.44
C VAL A 271 -5.98 -10.58 3.52
N VAL A 272 -7.05 -11.20 3.96
CA VAL A 272 -8.36 -11.15 3.30
C VAL A 272 -9.35 -10.40 4.18
N LEU A 273 -9.84 -9.28 3.65
CA LEU A 273 -10.92 -8.47 4.23
C LEU A 273 -12.26 -8.91 3.64
N THR A 274 -13.25 -9.07 4.48
CA THR A 274 -14.63 -9.31 4.05
C THR A 274 -15.48 -8.08 4.27
N VAL A 275 -16.39 -7.84 3.34
CA VAL A 275 -17.40 -6.80 3.43
C VAL A 275 -18.77 -7.45 3.29
N ALA A 276 -19.54 -7.41 4.39
CA ALA A 276 -20.89 -7.94 4.42
C ALA A 276 -21.92 -6.94 3.87
N HIS A 277 -23.10 -7.44 3.54
CA HIS A 277 -24.27 -6.58 3.33
C HIS A 277 -24.59 -5.80 4.61
N GLY A 278 -24.45 -4.46 4.57
CA GLY A 278 -24.55 -3.58 5.73
C GLY A 278 -23.16 -3.12 6.20
N PRO A 279 -23.03 -2.43 7.34
CA PRO A 279 -21.78 -1.79 7.76
C PRO A 279 -20.77 -2.77 8.39
N GLY A 280 -20.75 -4.03 8.00
CA GLY A 280 -19.88 -5.05 8.59
C GLY A 280 -18.60 -5.27 7.79
N PHE A 281 -17.44 -5.03 8.46
CA PHE A 281 -16.12 -5.40 7.95
C PHE A 281 -15.47 -6.39 8.92
N SER A 282 -14.77 -7.39 8.38
CA SER A 282 -13.95 -8.28 9.20
C SER A 282 -12.74 -8.79 8.43
N ILE A 283 -11.69 -9.19 9.17
CA ILE A 283 -10.56 -9.90 8.58
C ILE A 283 -10.86 -11.40 8.65
N ALA A 284 -11.06 -12.00 7.49
CA ALA A 284 -11.35 -13.42 7.36
C ALA A 284 -10.11 -14.30 7.47
N TYR A 285 -8.99 -13.78 6.98
CA TYR A 285 -7.72 -14.49 6.92
C TYR A 285 -6.55 -13.52 7.07
N ALA A 286 -5.51 -13.97 7.77
CA ALA A 286 -4.20 -13.33 7.79
C ALA A 286 -3.14 -14.43 7.85
N SER A 287 -2.19 -14.41 6.92
CA SER A 287 -1.06 -15.32 6.92
C SER A 287 -0.01 -14.92 7.95
N GLY A 288 0.97 -15.78 8.20
CA GLY A 288 2.28 -15.36 8.69
C GLY A 288 3.05 -14.57 7.62
N PRO A 289 4.34 -14.22 7.89
CA PRO A 289 5.15 -13.48 6.93
C PRO A 289 5.35 -14.29 5.64
N VAL A 290 5.15 -13.61 4.51
CA VAL A 290 5.29 -14.22 3.18
C VAL A 290 6.74 -14.16 2.74
N ASP A 291 7.29 -15.31 2.34
CA ASP A 291 8.61 -15.42 1.71
C ASP A 291 8.46 -15.40 0.19
N PHE A 292 8.95 -14.35 -0.45
CA PHE A 292 8.96 -14.20 -1.91
C PHE A 292 10.15 -14.89 -2.59
N GLY A 293 10.94 -15.65 -1.84
CA GLY A 293 12.06 -16.42 -2.37
C GLY A 293 13.38 -15.64 -2.51
N SER A 294 14.44 -16.39 -2.89
CA SER A 294 15.80 -15.88 -2.98
C SER A 294 16.01 -14.85 -4.10
N ALA A 295 15.10 -14.78 -5.06
CA ALA A 295 15.15 -13.75 -6.11
C ALA A 295 14.82 -12.35 -5.57
N VAL A 296 14.08 -12.25 -4.46
CA VAL A 296 13.70 -10.98 -3.82
C VAL A 296 14.65 -10.62 -2.68
N LEU A 297 14.89 -11.56 -1.79
CA LEU A 297 15.88 -11.43 -0.71
C LEU A 297 16.90 -12.57 -0.87
N ASP A 298 18.16 -12.23 -1.05
CA ASP A 298 19.22 -13.22 -1.11
C ASP A 298 19.36 -13.99 0.22
N GLU A 299 20.16 -15.05 0.22
CA GLU A 299 20.31 -15.91 1.39
C GLU A 299 20.88 -15.16 2.61
N THR A 300 21.77 -14.18 2.38
CA THR A 300 22.33 -13.35 3.45
C THR A 300 21.27 -12.48 4.10
N ALA A 301 20.43 -11.82 3.31
CA ALA A 301 19.35 -10.99 3.80
C ALA A 301 18.24 -11.82 4.49
N ARG A 302 18.03 -13.06 4.05
CA ARG A 302 17.07 -14.00 4.66
C ARG A 302 17.59 -14.57 5.98
N SER A 303 18.86 -14.91 6.07
CA SER A 303 19.51 -15.45 7.28
C SER A 303 19.80 -14.38 8.33
N ASN A 304 19.93 -13.12 7.92
CA ASN A 304 20.12 -12.00 8.85
C ASN A 304 19.09 -10.89 8.61
N PRO A 305 17.90 -10.99 9.24
CA PRO A 305 16.84 -10.01 9.06
C PRO A 305 17.18 -8.60 9.56
N CYS A 306 18.25 -8.44 10.33
CA CYS A 306 18.72 -7.13 10.81
C CYS A 306 19.67 -6.42 9.85
N ALA A 307 20.13 -7.10 8.81
CA ALA A 307 20.97 -6.54 7.74
C ALA A 307 20.11 -5.79 6.68
N GLU A 308 20.62 -5.66 5.48
CA GLU A 308 19.98 -4.91 4.39
C GLU A 308 18.55 -5.39 4.01
N GLY A 309 18.22 -6.66 4.32
CA GLY A 309 16.89 -7.23 4.10
C GLY A 309 15.84 -6.95 5.18
N HIS A 310 16.11 -6.08 6.15
CA HIS A 310 15.14 -5.78 7.22
C HIS A 310 13.87 -5.10 6.70
N ILE A 311 13.93 -4.37 5.59
CA ILE A 311 12.77 -3.73 4.96
C ILE A 311 12.34 -4.53 3.74
N LEU A 312 11.15 -5.14 3.82
CA LEU A 312 10.44 -5.73 2.70
C LEU A 312 8.99 -5.27 2.76
N ILE A 313 8.56 -4.49 1.77
CA ILE A 313 7.25 -3.87 1.76
C ILE A 313 6.57 -4.12 0.41
N ALA A 314 5.39 -4.74 0.43
CA ALA A 314 4.52 -4.78 -0.73
C ALA A 314 3.81 -3.42 -0.89
N ASN A 315 3.94 -2.80 -2.07
CA ASN A 315 3.43 -1.45 -2.32
C ASN A 315 2.11 -1.44 -3.09
N SER A 316 1.90 -2.38 -4.01
CA SER A 316 0.63 -2.50 -4.75
C SER A 316 0.42 -3.92 -5.28
N ILE A 317 -0.85 -4.23 -5.54
CA ILE A 317 -1.29 -5.32 -6.40
C ILE A 317 -1.82 -4.64 -7.68
N PRO A 318 -0.98 -4.45 -8.71
CA PRO A 318 -1.39 -3.75 -9.92
C PRO A 318 -2.37 -4.53 -10.79
N ARG A 319 -2.28 -5.86 -10.82
CA ARG A 319 -3.13 -6.74 -11.62
C ARG A 319 -3.25 -8.10 -10.95
N TRP A 320 -4.46 -8.65 -10.92
CA TRP A 320 -4.73 -10.02 -10.50
C TRP A 320 -5.78 -10.63 -11.40
N GLU A 321 -5.41 -11.63 -12.17
CA GLU A 321 -6.28 -12.20 -13.19
C GLU A 321 -6.07 -13.70 -13.36
N ARG A 322 -7.04 -14.38 -13.98
CA ARG A 322 -6.89 -15.78 -14.40
C ARG A 322 -6.25 -15.85 -15.79
N GLN A 323 -5.15 -16.58 -15.89
CA GLN A 323 -4.44 -16.85 -17.14
C GLN A 323 -4.23 -18.36 -17.30
N HIS A 324 -4.63 -18.93 -18.43
CA HIS A 324 -4.35 -20.33 -18.81
C HIS A 324 -4.70 -21.39 -17.72
N GLY A 325 -5.75 -21.16 -16.95
CA GLY A 325 -6.22 -22.11 -15.94
C GLY A 325 -5.64 -21.93 -14.52
N SER A 326 -4.71 -21.01 -14.33
CA SER A 326 -4.22 -20.55 -13.03
C SER A 326 -4.49 -19.06 -12.86
N ASP A 327 -4.32 -18.54 -11.66
CA ASP A 327 -4.32 -17.10 -11.42
C ASP A 327 -2.88 -16.57 -11.33
N VAL A 328 -2.72 -15.33 -11.77
CA VAL A 328 -1.45 -14.59 -11.70
C VAL A 328 -1.72 -13.27 -10.99
N MET A 329 -1.10 -13.10 -9.84
CA MET A 329 -1.11 -11.85 -9.10
C MET A 329 0.23 -11.15 -9.26
N THR A 330 0.22 -9.93 -9.77
CA THR A 330 1.42 -9.09 -9.86
C THR A 330 1.54 -8.24 -8.61
N LEU A 331 2.73 -8.14 -8.04
CA LEU A 331 3.05 -7.27 -6.91
C LEU A 331 4.20 -6.34 -7.24
N SER A 332 4.16 -5.11 -6.71
CA SER A 332 5.35 -4.27 -6.60
C SER A 332 5.87 -4.29 -5.16
N LEU A 333 7.17 -4.54 -5.01
CA LEU A 333 7.85 -4.65 -3.72
C LEU A 333 8.93 -3.58 -3.58
N SER A 334 9.05 -2.97 -2.40
CA SER A 334 10.24 -2.24 -1.98
C SER A 334 11.14 -3.15 -1.17
N VAL A 335 12.40 -3.25 -1.58
CA VAL A 335 13.43 -4.04 -0.91
C VAL A 335 14.50 -3.10 -0.37
N ALA A 336 14.75 -3.17 0.94
CA ALA A 336 15.76 -2.38 1.66
C ALA A 336 15.63 -0.84 1.51
N ASP A 337 14.43 -0.33 1.16
CA ASP A 337 14.21 1.07 0.75
C ASP A 337 15.17 1.58 -0.34
N ARG A 338 15.65 0.67 -1.21
CA ARG A 338 16.61 0.99 -2.28
C ARG A 338 16.11 0.62 -3.67
N THR A 339 15.38 -0.48 -3.78
CA THR A 339 14.91 -0.97 -5.08
C THR A 339 13.41 -1.20 -5.07
N VAL A 340 12.82 -1.11 -6.26
CA VAL A 340 11.44 -1.53 -6.53
C VAL A 340 11.51 -2.73 -7.46
N GLN A 341 10.90 -3.82 -7.04
CA GLN A 341 10.86 -5.07 -7.79
C GLN A 341 9.41 -5.42 -8.14
N ILE A 342 9.23 -6.04 -9.31
CA ILE A 342 7.95 -6.61 -9.73
C ILE A 342 8.07 -8.13 -9.58
N VAL A 343 7.09 -8.72 -8.93
CA VAL A 343 7.00 -10.18 -8.77
C VAL A 343 5.64 -10.68 -9.19
N HIS A 344 5.59 -11.91 -9.69
CA HIS A 344 4.37 -12.60 -10.07
C HIS A 344 4.15 -13.79 -9.14
N LEU A 345 3.00 -13.83 -8.47
CA LEU A 345 2.57 -14.94 -7.65
C LEU A 345 1.53 -15.74 -8.43
N TYR A 346 1.73 -17.05 -8.47
CA TYR A 346 0.83 -17.98 -9.16
C TYR A 346 0.04 -18.80 -8.14
N GLY A 347 -1.24 -19.05 -8.42
CA GLY A 347 -2.08 -19.92 -7.59
C GLY A 347 -2.51 -19.32 -6.25
N VAL A 348 -2.48 -17.99 -6.09
CA VAL A 348 -2.94 -17.33 -4.85
C VAL A 348 -4.43 -17.59 -4.62
N MET A 349 -5.23 -17.58 -5.69
CA MET A 349 -6.66 -17.86 -5.62
C MET A 349 -6.93 -19.32 -5.24
N GLU A 350 -6.23 -20.26 -5.89
CA GLU A 350 -6.32 -21.68 -5.57
C GLU A 350 -5.96 -21.95 -4.11
N PHE A 351 -4.90 -21.26 -3.62
CA PHE A 351 -4.55 -21.31 -2.21
C PHE A 351 -5.67 -20.82 -1.29
N LEU A 352 -6.27 -19.67 -1.61
CA LEU A 352 -7.35 -19.09 -0.81
C LEU A 352 -8.63 -19.94 -0.87
N GLU A 353 -8.98 -20.49 -2.05
CA GLU A 353 -10.11 -21.39 -2.24
C GLU A 353 -9.97 -22.71 -1.43
N GLY A 354 -8.74 -23.15 -1.18
CA GLY A 354 -8.44 -24.31 -0.32
C GLY A 354 -8.55 -24.05 1.20
N LEU A 355 -8.77 -22.79 1.62
CA LEU A 355 -8.82 -22.46 3.03
C LEU A 355 -10.24 -22.61 3.62
N PRO A 356 -10.37 -23.18 4.84
CA PRO A 356 -11.68 -23.46 5.46
C PRO A 356 -12.57 -22.24 5.67
N PHE A 357 -11.97 -21.03 5.75
CA PHE A 357 -12.74 -19.81 5.97
C PHE A 357 -13.65 -19.49 4.78
N LEU A 358 -13.24 -19.78 3.56
CA LEU A 358 -14.03 -19.46 2.37
C LEU A 358 -15.32 -20.29 2.33
N GLU A 359 -15.23 -21.58 2.61
CA GLU A 359 -16.43 -22.46 2.74
C GLU A 359 -17.37 -21.98 3.86
N ALA A 360 -16.82 -21.52 4.99
CA ALA A 360 -17.60 -20.98 6.09
C ALA A 360 -18.34 -19.70 5.68
N TYR A 361 -17.68 -18.82 4.91
CA TYR A 361 -18.30 -17.61 4.37
C TYR A 361 -19.37 -17.90 3.33
N GLU A 362 -19.17 -18.86 2.44
CA GLU A 362 -20.18 -19.29 1.46
C GLU A 362 -21.43 -19.83 2.14
N ARG A 363 -21.28 -20.63 3.20
CA ARG A 363 -22.41 -21.11 4.02
C ARG A 363 -23.15 -19.98 4.73
N SER A 364 -22.42 -18.97 5.23
CA SER A 364 -23.02 -17.79 5.87
C SER A 364 -23.77 -16.92 4.87
N ALA A 365 -23.23 -16.74 3.66
CA ALA A 365 -23.88 -16.02 2.59
C ALA A 365 -25.19 -16.69 2.14
N ALA A 366 -25.26 -18.02 2.25
CA ALA A 366 -26.47 -18.80 2.00
C ALA A 366 -27.51 -18.74 3.16
N GLY A 367 -27.23 -17.96 4.23
CA GLY A 367 -28.12 -17.81 5.38
C GLY A 367 -28.14 -19.01 6.35
N VAL A 368 -27.16 -19.92 6.22
CA VAL A 368 -27.11 -21.17 7.00
C VAL A 368 -26.46 -21.00 8.37
N GLU A 369 -25.50 -20.06 8.49
CA GLU A 369 -24.80 -19.79 9.76
C GLU A 369 -24.37 -18.31 9.87
N SER A 370 -24.34 -17.78 11.11
CA SER A 370 -23.74 -16.47 11.40
C SER A 370 -22.25 -16.62 11.65
N VAL A 371 -21.40 -16.35 10.66
CA VAL A 371 -19.94 -16.43 10.77
C VAL A 371 -19.34 -15.19 11.46
N PHE A 372 -20.13 -14.15 11.66
CA PHE A 372 -19.68 -12.90 12.33
C PHE A 372 -19.57 -13.06 13.86
N GLY A 373 -19.12 -14.23 14.32
CA GLY A 373 -19.16 -14.65 15.73
C GLY A 373 -18.09 -14.05 16.65
N SER A 374 -17.10 -13.30 16.15
CA SER A 374 -16.17 -12.60 17.02
C SER A 374 -15.82 -11.23 16.43
N PRO A 375 -16.15 -10.14 17.12
CA PRO A 375 -15.71 -8.79 16.71
C PRO A 375 -14.19 -8.63 16.75
N TRP A 376 -13.47 -9.59 17.34
CA TRP A 376 -12.02 -9.57 17.51
C TRP A 376 -11.33 -10.40 16.45
N SER A 377 -10.46 -9.78 15.65
CA SER A 377 -9.68 -10.48 14.63
C SER A 377 -8.53 -11.29 15.24
N ALA A 378 -8.84 -12.48 15.73
CA ALA A 378 -7.83 -13.44 16.19
C ALA A 378 -6.78 -13.73 15.08
N ALA A 379 -7.20 -13.71 13.81
CA ALA A 379 -6.32 -13.95 12.67
C ALA A 379 -5.17 -12.93 12.57
N VAL A 380 -5.47 -11.63 12.66
CA VAL A 380 -4.43 -10.57 12.62
C VAL A 380 -3.50 -10.70 13.82
N TYR A 381 -4.05 -11.02 14.98
CA TYR A 381 -3.26 -11.18 16.19
C TYR A 381 -2.27 -12.35 16.07
N GLN A 382 -2.74 -13.50 15.59
CA GLN A 382 -1.89 -14.69 15.37
C GLN A 382 -0.84 -14.43 14.28
N ALA A 383 -1.19 -13.74 13.21
CA ALA A 383 -0.25 -13.34 12.16
C ALA A 383 0.89 -12.46 12.69
N ILE A 384 0.57 -11.44 13.52
CA ILE A 384 1.57 -10.59 14.16
C ILE A 384 2.50 -11.42 15.07
N ILE A 385 1.95 -12.33 15.89
CA ILE A 385 2.75 -13.21 16.74
C ILE A 385 3.66 -14.09 15.88
N CYS A 386 3.13 -14.70 14.83
CA CYS A 386 3.89 -15.54 13.92
C CYS A 386 5.06 -14.76 13.27
N SER A 387 4.82 -13.51 12.84
CA SER A 387 5.86 -12.64 12.27
C SER A 387 6.95 -12.27 13.28
N ILE A 388 6.57 -12.00 14.54
CA ILE A 388 7.51 -11.72 15.64
C ILE A 388 8.36 -12.95 15.94
N GLU A 389 7.75 -14.14 16.03
CA GLU A 389 8.46 -15.40 16.30
C GLU A 389 9.40 -15.78 15.15
N ALA A 390 8.95 -15.62 13.90
CA ALA A 390 9.79 -15.85 12.74
C ALA A 390 11.01 -14.93 12.73
N ALA A 391 10.86 -13.65 13.06
CA ALA A 391 11.95 -12.69 13.13
C ALA A 391 12.93 -13.02 14.28
N ALA A 392 12.43 -13.45 15.44
CA ALA A 392 13.25 -13.80 16.60
C ALA A 392 14.06 -15.09 16.39
N ASN A 393 13.51 -16.07 15.67
CA ASN A 393 14.16 -17.38 15.43
C ASN A 393 15.35 -17.31 14.46
N VAL A 394 15.49 -16.24 13.69
CA VAL A 394 16.63 -16.06 12.76
C VAL A 394 17.87 -15.52 13.49
N GLN A 395 17.75 -15.06 14.73
CA GLN A 395 18.87 -14.53 15.54
C GLN A 395 19.65 -15.60 16.32
N VAL A 396 19.27 -16.88 16.25
CA VAL A 396 19.94 -18.00 16.95
C VAL A 396 20.85 -18.80 15.97
#